data_599057582dbc41480c1d4fda60d348ef
#
_entry.id   599057582dbc41480c1d4fda60d348ef
#
_cell.length_a   1.000
_cell.length_b   1.000
_cell.length_c   1.000
_cell.angle_alpha   90.00
_cell.angle_beta   90.00
_cell.angle_gamma   90.00
#
_symmetry.space_group_name_H-M   'P 1'
#
loop_
_entity.id
_entity.type
_entity.pdbx_description
1 polymer ?
#
loop_
_entity_poly.entity_id
_entity_poly.type
_entity_poly.pdbx_seq_one_letter_code
_entity_poly.pdbx_strand_id
1 'polypeptide(L)'
;GCVANFTSSRISLKNMRKTRFFQNDAYISLDFLEKKSEVVKISNTINNSDKYAMIIENSKGDKKQIHYNNPEIKITNAIVEEHNSFAYSIKNNSKPVISLEDGYLALNLANKIINKIQ
;
A
#
# COMPACT_ATOMS: atom_id res chain seq x y z
N GLY A 1 13.19 13.89 1.95
CA GLY A 1 12.41 13.35 0.84
C GLY A 1 12.08 11.88 1.04
N CYS A 2 11.10 11.36 0.32
CA CYS A 2 10.76 9.94 0.35
C CYS A 2 11.76 9.14 -0.50
N VAL A 3 12.15 7.96 -0.02
CA VAL A 3 13.00 7.01 -0.76
C VAL A 3 12.11 5.88 -1.24
N ALA A 4 12.20 5.53 -2.55
CA ALA A 4 11.49 4.42 -3.14
C ALA A 4 12.50 3.38 -3.66
N ASN A 5 12.26 2.11 -3.34
CA ASN A 5 13.03 0.97 -3.84
C ASN A 5 12.12 0.09 -4.69
N PHE A 6 12.51 -0.13 -5.95
CA PHE A 6 11.77 -0.97 -6.89
C PHE A 6 12.57 -2.23 -7.19
N THR A 7 11.92 -3.37 -7.04
CA THR A 7 12.51 -4.68 -7.38
C THR A 7 11.63 -5.38 -8.40
N SER A 8 12.22 -5.83 -9.49
CA SER A 8 11.54 -6.61 -10.52
C SER A 8 12.45 -7.77 -10.96
N SER A 9 11.87 -8.95 -11.14
CA SER A 9 12.59 -10.14 -11.61
C SER A 9 11.68 -11.03 -12.44
N ARG A 10 12.21 -11.56 -13.55
CA ARG A 10 11.55 -12.60 -14.37
C ARG A 10 11.92 -14.02 -13.96
N ILE A 11 12.94 -14.18 -13.12
CA ILE A 11 13.53 -15.48 -12.75
C ILE A 11 13.28 -15.77 -11.26
N SER A 12 12.27 -15.20 -10.65
CA SER A 12 11.99 -15.45 -9.24
C SER A 12 11.21 -16.77 -9.06
N LEU A 13 11.55 -17.52 -8.04
CA LEU A 13 10.90 -18.81 -7.71
C LEU A 13 9.43 -18.62 -7.30
N LYS A 14 9.05 -17.44 -6.87
CA LYS A 14 7.67 -17.10 -6.46
C LYS A 14 7.21 -15.85 -7.18
N ASN A 15 6.00 -15.92 -7.72
CA ASN A 15 5.32 -14.72 -8.18
C ASN A 15 5.04 -13.81 -6.98
N MET A 16 5.39 -12.54 -7.11
CA MET A 16 5.20 -11.55 -6.05
C MET A 16 4.76 -10.23 -6.64
N ARG A 17 3.73 -9.63 -6.04
CA ARG A 17 3.28 -8.30 -6.38
C ARG A 17 2.92 -7.56 -5.09
N LYS A 18 3.95 -7.03 -4.44
CA LYS A 18 3.84 -6.42 -3.10
C LYS A 18 4.31 -4.98 -3.10
N THR A 19 3.64 -4.17 -2.30
CA THR A 19 4.09 -2.82 -1.95
C THR A 19 4.14 -2.68 -0.45
N ARG A 20 5.19 -2.03 0.06
CA ARG A 20 5.38 -1.77 1.47
C ARG A 20 5.62 -0.28 1.68
N PHE A 21 4.93 0.29 2.66
CA PHE A 21 5.11 1.67 3.08
C PHE A 21 5.61 1.69 4.52
N PHE A 22 6.70 2.42 4.73
CA PHE A 22 7.29 2.62 6.04
C PHE A 22 7.08 4.08 6.43
N GLN A 23 6.36 4.30 7.51
CA GLN A 23 6.14 5.60 8.12
C GLN A 23 6.75 5.61 9.51
N ASN A 24 6.82 6.78 10.15
CA ASN A 24 7.41 6.90 11.48
C ASN A 24 6.67 6.07 12.55
N ASP A 25 5.36 5.96 12.41
CA ASP A 25 4.45 5.32 13.36
C ASP A 25 3.62 4.19 12.74
N ALA A 26 3.84 3.87 11.46
CA ALA A 26 3.08 2.85 10.77
C ALA A 26 3.90 2.08 9.74
N TYR A 27 3.56 0.81 9.59
CA TYR A 27 3.99 -0.07 8.51
C TYR A 27 2.76 -0.61 7.80
N ILE A 28 2.73 -0.47 6.48
CA ILE A 28 1.63 -0.95 5.64
C ILE A 28 2.20 -1.91 4.59
N SER A 29 1.65 -3.11 4.52
CA SER A 29 2.01 -4.13 3.52
C SER A 29 0.78 -4.47 2.69
N LEU A 30 0.92 -4.37 1.36
CA LEU A 30 -0.11 -4.73 0.40
C LEU A 30 0.40 -5.86 -0.48
N ASP A 31 -0.35 -6.95 -0.56
CA ASP A 31 -0.13 -8.04 -1.49
C ASP A 31 -1.24 -8.07 -2.53
N PHE A 32 -0.95 -7.59 -3.73
CA PHE A 32 -1.93 -7.52 -4.83
C PHE A 32 -2.20 -8.90 -5.47
N LEU A 33 -1.30 -9.87 -5.28
CA LEU A 33 -1.50 -11.21 -5.79
C LEU A 33 -2.43 -12.02 -4.88
N GLU A 34 -2.15 -11.98 -3.57
CA GLU A 34 -2.94 -12.67 -2.55
C GLU A 34 -4.15 -11.86 -2.10
N LYS A 35 -4.29 -10.61 -2.55
CA LYS A 35 -5.35 -9.67 -2.15
C LYS A 35 -5.41 -9.52 -0.62
N LYS A 36 -4.26 -9.24 -0.02
CA LYS A 36 -4.12 -9.06 1.43
C LYS A 36 -3.55 -7.68 1.75
N SER A 37 -4.02 -7.11 2.84
CA SER A 37 -3.45 -5.89 3.41
C SER A 37 -3.19 -6.08 4.90
N GLU A 38 -2.05 -5.57 5.34
CA GLU A 38 -1.63 -5.59 6.74
C GLU A 38 -1.24 -4.18 7.14
N VAL A 39 -1.75 -3.71 8.24
CA VAL A 39 -1.45 -2.38 8.79
C VAL A 39 -1.00 -2.55 10.23
N VAL A 40 0.23 -2.19 10.50
CA VAL A 40 0.79 -2.14 11.85
C VAL A 40 0.96 -0.68 12.23
N LYS A 41 0.38 -0.24 13.33
CA LYS A 41 0.53 1.12 13.86
C LYS A 41 1.12 1.09 15.26
N ILE A 42 1.96 2.06 15.55
CA ILE A 42 2.53 2.26 16.88
C ILE A 42 1.94 3.54 17.47
N SER A 43 1.39 3.46 18.67
CA SER A 43 0.91 4.62 19.41
C SER A 43 1.59 4.74 20.76
N ASN A 44 1.75 5.98 21.23
CA ASN A 44 2.24 6.27 22.58
C ASN A 44 1.11 6.20 23.62
N THR A 45 -0.15 6.13 23.17
CA THR A 45 -1.33 6.05 24.04
C THR A 45 -1.71 4.58 24.22
N ILE A 46 -1.77 4.11 25.45
CA ILE A 46 -2.18 2.76 25.78
C ILE A 46 -3.71 2.73 25.89
N ASN A 47 -4.35 2.00 25.01
CA ASN A 47 -5.79 1.74 25.07
C ASN A 47 -6.03 0.27 25.41
N ASN A 48 -6.49 -0.01 26.63
CA ASN A 48 -6.71 -1.37 27.13
C ASN A 48 -7.94 -2.07 26.51
N SER A 49 -8.74 -1.38 25.70
CA SER A 49 -9.92 -1.97 25.05
C SER A 49 -9.58 -2.72 23.75
N ASP A 50 -8.38 -2.58 23.21
CA ASP A 50 -7.96 -3.27 22.00
C ASP A 50 -7.36 -4.64 22.32
N LYS A 51 -8.16 -5.70 22.07
CA LYS A 51 -7.79 -7.11 22.37
C LYS A 51 -6.59 -7.63 21.56
N TYR A 52 -6.23 -6.98 20.48
CA TYR A 52 -5.17 -7.39 19.55
C TYR A 52 -3.92 -6.51 19.64
N ALA A 53 -3.93 -5.54 20.54
CA ALA A 53 -2.78 -4.66 20.73
C ALA A 53 -1.73 -5.30 21.63
N MET A 54 -0.48 -5.18 21.23
CA MET A 54 0.68 -5.60 22.03
C MET A 54 1.33 -4.38 22.64
N ILE A 55 1.65 -4.44 23.93
CA ILE A 55 2.42 -3.40 24.62
C ILE A 55 3.89 -3.78 24.55
N ILE A 56 4.73 -2.90 24.02
CA ILE A 56 6.19 -3.02 24.05
C ILE A 56 6.76 -1.95 24.97
N GLU A 57 7.81 -2.29 25.69
CA GLU A 57 8.54 -1.38 26.54
C GLU A 57 10.00 -1.31 26.04
N ASN A 58 10.52 -0.10 25.89
CA ASN A 58 11.90 0.10 25.50
C ASN A 58 12.83 0.01 26.73
N SER A 59 14.13 0.00 26.51
CA SER A 59 15.15 -0.03 27.58
C SER A 59 15.12 1.17 28.53
N LYS A 60 14.37 2.23 28.20
CA LYS A 60 14.18 3.44 29.02
C LYS A 60 12.87 3.42 29.81
N GLY A 61 12.05 2.36 29.69
CA GLY A 61 10.76 2.24 30.36
C GLY A 61 9.58 2.90 29.65
N ASP A 62 9.79 3.48 28.44
CA ASP A 62 8.69 4.05 27.67
C ASP A 62 7.85 2.94 27.05
N LYS A 63 6.56 2.97 27.29
CA LYS A 63 5.60 2.00 26.77
C LYS A 63 4.95 2.51 25.49
N LYS A 64 4.88 1.64 24.50
CA LYS A 64 4.16 1.88 23.24
C LYS A 64 3.21 0.75 22.97
N GLN A 65 2.10 1.06 22.33
CA GLN A 65 1.12 0.08 21.92
C GLN A 65 1.23 -0.16 20.41
N ILE A 66 1.33 -1.43 20.03
CA ILE A 66 1.29 -1.87 18.63
C ILE A 66 -0.11 -2.36 18.33
N HIS A 67 -0.72 -1.76 17.32
CA HIS A 67 -2.01 -2.17 16.77
C HIS A 67 -1.78 -2.90 15.46
N TYR A 68 -2.30 -4.10 15.37
CA TYR A 68 -2.27 -4.90 14.15
C TYR A 68 -3.68 -4.99 13.56
N ASN A 69 -3.82 -4.59 12.31
CA ASN A 69 -5.10 -4.62 11.60
C ASN A 69 -4.93 -5.25 10.21
N ASN A 70 -5.80 -6.20 9.90
CA ASN A 70 -5.94 -6.80 8.57
C ASN A 70 -7.29 -6.38 7.99
N PRO A 71 -7.35 -5.26 7.27
CA PRO A 71 -8.58 -4.85 6.60
C PRO A 71 -9.06 -5.93 5.64
N GLU A 72 -10.34 -6.28 5.73
CA GLU A 72 -10.95 -7.22 4.80
C GLU A 72 -11.02 -6.60 3.41
N ILE A 73 -10.49 -7.31 2.42
CA ILE A 73 -10.53 -6.88 1.01
C ILE A 73 -11.67 -7.60 0.30
N LYS A 74 -12.63 -6.84 -0.19
CA LYS A 74 -13.70 -7.37 -1.03
C LYS A 74 -13.12 -7.89 -2.35
N ILE A 75 -13.51 -9.09 -2.72
CA ILE A 75 -13.13 -9.67 -4.01
C ILE A 75 -13.91 -8.93 -5.10
N THR A 76 -13.20 -8.16 -5.91
CA THR A 76 -13.76 -7.41 -7.04
C THR A 76 -13.00 -7.73 -8.32
N ASN A 77 -13.62 -7.46 -9.46
CA ASN A 77 -12.95 -7.50 -10.75
C ASN A 77 -12.36 -6.12 -11.05
N ALA A 78 -11.05 -6.03 -11.13
CA ALA A 78 -10.33 -4.76 -11.31
C ALA A 78 -10.76 -3.99 -12.57
N ILE A 79 -11.01 -4.69 -13.68
CA ILE A 79 -11.46 -4.05 -14.94
C ILE A 79 -12.87 -3.49 -14.80
N VAL A 80 -13.76 -4.21 -14.13
CA VAL A 80 -15.13 -3.74 -13.87
C VAL A 80 -15.10 -2.50 -12.98
N GLU A 81 -14.28 -2.48 -11.93
CA GLU A 81 -14.12 -1.30 -11.06
C GLU A 81 -13.54 -0.10 -11.80
N GLU A 82 -12.56 -0.32 -12.67
CA GLU A 82 -11.99 0.73 -13.52
C GLU A 82 -13.05 1.34 -14.44
N HIS A 83 -13.84 0.53 -15.15
CA HIS A 83 -14.91 1.01 -16.01
C HIS A 83 -16.01 1.73 -15.23
N ASN A 84 -16.40 1.20 -14.07
CA ASN A 84 -17.40 1.84 -13.21
C ASN A 84 -16.92 3.22 -12.71
N SER A 85 -15.65 3.30 -12.29
CA SER A 85 -15.04 4.55 -11.84
C SER A 85 -14.99 5.59 -12.97
N PHE A 86 -14.64 5.17 -14.18
CA PHE A 86 -14.59 6.05 -15.34
C PHE A 86 -16.00 6.51 -15.77
N ALA A 87 -16.96 5.58 -15.86
CA ALA A 87 -18.36 5.89 -16.16
C ALA A 87 -18.97 6.85 -15.13
N TYR A 88 -18.66 6.66 -13.86
CA TYR A 88 -19.07 7.57 -12.79
C TYR A 88 -18.53 8.99 -13.03
N SER A 89 -17.26 9.12 -13.41
CA SER A 89 -16.62 10.40 -13.68
C SER A 89 -17.28 11.14 -14.84
N ILE A 90 -17.61 10.43 -15.92
CA ILE A 90 -18.36 10.99 -17.07
C ILE A 90 -19.75 11.45 -16.65
N LYS A 91 -20.49 10.58 -15.95
CA LYS A 91 -21.88 10.87 -15.53
C LYS A 91 -21.99 12.07 -14.60
N ASN A 92 -20.99 12.26 -13.74
CA ASN A 92 -20.98 13.34 -12.76
C ASN A 92 -20.12 14.55 -13.18
N ASN A 93 -19.62 14.55 -14.42
CA ASN A 93 -18.71 15.59 -14.94
C ASN A 93 -17.56 15.90 -13.96
N SER A 94 -16.96 14.85 -13.39
CA SER A 94 -15.88 14.92 -12.42
C SER A 94 -14.58 14.41 -13.00
N LYS A 95 -13.45 14.83 -12.41
CA LYS A 95 -12.14 14.32 -12.81
C LYS A 95 -12.04 12.80 -12.53
N PRO A 96 -11.54 11.99 -13.46
CA PRO A 96 -11.26 10.56 -13.20
C PRO A 96 -10.32 10.37 -12.02
N VAL A 97 -10.50 9.29 -11.28
CA VAL A 97 -9.63 8.92 -10.14
C VAL A 97 -8.18 8.74 -10.62
N ILE A 98 -8.00 8.13 -11.79
CA ILE A 98 -6.72 8.03 -12.47
C ILE A 98 -6.82 8.81 -13.78
N SER A 99 -6.04 9.86 -13.91
CA SER A 99 -6.01 10.70 -15.08
C SER A 99 -5.03 10.18 -16.14
N LEU A 100 -5.13 10.70 -17.36
CA LEU A 100 -4.16 10.45 -18.41
C LEU A 100 -2.73 10.85 -17.98
N GLU A 101 -2.61 11.93 -17.22
CA GLU A 101 -1.33 12.41 -16.72
C GLU A 101 -0.71 11.45 -15.70
N ASP A 102 -1.51 10.88 -14.80
CA ASP A 102 -1.05 9.86 -13.86
C ASP A 102 -0.51 8.62 -14.59
N GLY A 103 -1.22 8.18 -15.64
CA GLY A 103 -0.77 7.09 -16.52
C GLY A 103 0.53 7.42 -17.24
N TYR A 104 0.66 8.63 -17.78
CA TYR A 104 1.87 9.09 -18.43
C TYR A 104 3.08 9.13 -17.46
N LEU A 105 2.87 9.65 -16.25
CA LEU A 105 3.93 9.71 -15.23
C LEU A 105 4.42 8.32 -14.83
N ALA A 106 3.49 7.37 -14.66
CA ALA A 106 3.83 5.98 -14.35
C ALA A 106 4.64 5.32 -15.49
N LEU A 107 4.21 5.49 -16.74
CA LEU A 107 4.90 4.96 -17.91
C LEU A 107 6.29 5.60 -18.09
N ASN A 108 6.39 6.92 -17.91
CA ASN A 108 7.65 7.64 -17.99
C ASN A 108 8.65 7.15 -16.93
N LEU A 109 8.18 6.92 -15.69
CA LEU A 109 9.00 6.34 -14.63
C LEU A 109 9.48 4.93 -15.00
N ALA A 110 8.60 4.08 -15.52
CA ALA A 110 8.95 2.73 -15.97
C ALA A 110 10.04 2.76 -17.05
N ASN A 111 9.91 3.64 -18.06
CA ASN A 111 10.92 3.81 -19.11
C ASN A 111 12.26 4.29 -18.55
N LYS A 112 12.26 5.23 -17.60
CA LYS A 112 13.49 5.68 -16.93
C LYS A 112 14.20 4.54 -16.19
N ILE A 113 13.46 3.64 -15.58
CA ILE A 113 14.00 2.46 -14.88
C ILE A 113 14.60 1.50 -15.90
N ILE A 114 13.87 1.17 -16.96
CA ILE A 114 14.32 0.26 -18.04
C ILE A 114 15.63 0.76 -18.65
N ASN A 115 15.71 2.05 -18.97
CA ASN A 115 16.91 2.65 -19.56
C ASN A 115 18.14 2.66 -18.63
N LYS A 116 17.94 2.38 -17.32
CA LYS A 116 19.05 2.25 -16.35
C LYS A 116 19.54 0.81 -16.18
N ILE A 117 18.77 -0.16 -16.64
CA ILE A 117 19.09 -1.58 -16.54
C ILE A 117 19.86 -2.07 -17.80
N GLN A 118 19.70 -1.36 -18.89
CA GLN A 118 20.46 -1.57 -20.14
C GLN A 118 21.81 -0.86 -20.07
#